data_61320c2d3dc39a2d7689e3918aaa76b0
#
_entry.id   61320c2d3dc39a2d7689e3918aaa76b0
#
_cell.length_a   1.000
_cell.length_b   1.000
_cell.length_c   1.000
_cell.angle_alpha   90.00
_cell.angle_beta   90.00
_cell.angle_gamma   90.00
#
_symmetry.space_group_name_H-M   'P 1'
#
loop_
_entity.id
_entity.type
_entity.pdbx_description
1 polymer ?
#
loop_
_entity_poly.entity_id
_entity_poly.type
_entity_poly.pdbx_seq_one_letter_code
_entity_poly.pdbx_strand_id
1 'polypeptide(L)'
;MKQKKFWVFCSLVCMIGIVLSVSVSAQKCFKSIEQAKQSGECVECLDLSKNRLKQLPPELFEFKDLRKLILSHNSLSDNLDSLSLLTKLTYLDLSSNYIETLPESLACLPIDSLIMWDNPCRNLPQELSKWNLRYLDMRAIQMTRKEQKAIKLLFPLAKIRMDHPCNCGSGR
;
A
#
# COMPACT_ATOMS: atom_id res chain seq x y z
N MET A 1 -33.22 -0.19 17.51
CA MET A 1 -32.38 -0.69 18.58
C MET A 1 -31.81 -2.08 18.26
N LYS A 2 -30.92 -2.23 17.22
CA LYS A 2 -30.32 -3.55 16.83
C LYS A 2 -28.91 -3.43 16.24
N GLN A 3 -28.08 -2.47 16.70
CA GLN A 3 -26.73 -2.30 16.16
C GLN A 3 -25.57 -2.44 17.17
N LYS A 4 -25.81 -2.89 18.39
CA LYS A 4 -24.76 -2.95 19.42
C LYS A 4 -24.13 -4.34 19.69
N LYS A 5 -24.49 -5.39 18.91
CA LYS A 5 -23.98 -6.75 19.19
C LYS A 5 -22.86 -7.24 18.27
N PHE A 6 -22.47 -6.49 17.25
CA PHE A 6 -21.52 -7.00 16.25
C PHE A 6 -20.02 -6.77 16.59
N TRP A 7 -19.73 -5.80 17.47
CA TRP A 7 -18.34 -5.44 17.79
C TRP A 7 -17.65 -6.34 18.85
N VAL A 8 -18.41 -7.15 19.58
CA VAL A 8 -17.86 -7.97 20.67
C VAL A 8 -17.28 -9.31 20.18
N PHE A 9 -17.68 -9.77 19.00
CA PHE A 9 -17.30 -11.11 18.52
C PHE A 9 -15.86 -11.20 17.99
N CYS A 10 -15.30 -10.12 17.44
CA CYS A 10 -13.94 -10.15 16.93
C CYS A 10 -12.88 -10.12 18.05
N SER A 11 -13.23 -9.56 19.22
CA SER A 11 -12.32 -9.43 20.36
C SER A 11 -12.29 -10.69 21.27
N LEU A 12 -13.35 -11.51 21.25
CA LEU A 12 -13.46 -12.65 22.18
C LEU A 12 -12.84 -13.95 21.65
N VAL A 13 -12.68 -14.07 20.33
CA VAL A 13 -12.09 -15.28 19.71
C VAL A 13 -10.56 -15.37 19.95
N CYS A 14 -9.93 -14.26 20.32
CA CYS A 14 -8.49 -14.22 20.59
C CYS A 14 -8.07 -14.73 21.98
N MET A 15 -9.02 -15.00 22.90
CA MET A 15 -8.69 -15.31 24.30
C MET A 15 -8.95 -16.76 24.73
N ILE A 16 -9.49 -17.60 23.87
CA ILE A 16 -9.61 -19.05 24.17
C ILE A 16 -8.53 -19.76 23.39
N GLY A 17 -7.46 -20.16 24.07
CA GLY A 17 -6.32 -20.91 23.55
C GLY A 17 -6.73 -22.30 23.01
N ILE A 18 -7.48 -22.32 21.94
CA ILE A 18 -7.64 -23.52 21.11
C ILE A 18 -6.56 -23.39 20.03
N VAL A 19 -5.54 -24.23 20.12
CA VAL A 19 -4.60 -24.50 19.03
C VAL A 19 -5.42 -25.13 17.89
N LEU A 20 -6.18 -24.31 17.19
CA LEU A 20 -6.66 -24.67 15.86
C LEU A 20 -5.46 -24.52 14.94
N SER A 21 -5.05 -25.63 14.34
CA SER A 21 -4.12 -25.66 13.22
C SER A 21 -4.47 -24.49 12.29
N VAL A 22 -3.63 -23.45 12.31
CA VAL A 22 -3.70 -22.37 11.32
C VAL A 22 -3.33 -23.04 10.01
N SER A 23 -4.32 -23.57 9.31
CA SER A 23 -4.18 -23.78 7.88
C SER A 23 -3.79 -22.41 7.34
N VAL A 24 -2.63 -22.32 6.70
CA VAL A 24 -2.24 -21.17 5.89
C VAL A 24 -3.25 -21.13 4.74
N SER A 25 -4.44 -20.63 5.04
CA SER A 25 -5.45 -20.29 4.08
C SER A 25 -4.84 -19.19 3.23
N ALA A 26 -4.73 -19.40 1.93
CA ALA A 26 -4.33 -18.35 1.01
C ALA A 26 -5.17 -17.11 1.35
N GLN A 27 -4.51 -16.04 1.78
CA GLN A 27 -5.17 -14.85 2.30
C GLN A 27 -6.18 -14.35 1.26
N LYS A 28 -7.46 -14.46 1.59
CA LYS A 28 -8.56 -14.08 0.70
C LYS A 28 -8.48 -12.59 0.41
N CYS A 29 -8.36 -12.26 -0.86
CA CYS A 29 -8.28 -10.87 -1.30
C CYS A 29 -9.60 -10.50 -1.99
N PHE A 30 -10.33 -9.54 -1.41
CA PHE A 30 -11.58 -9.05 -1.98
C PHE A 30 -11.31 -8.17 -3.19
N LYS A 31 -12.16 -8.25 -4.20
CA LYS A 31 -12.00 -7.52 -5.47
C LYS A 31 -12.89 -6.28 -5.56
N SER A 32 -13.76 -6.05 -4.59
CA SER A 32 -14.53 -4.81 -4.48
C SER A 32 -14.87 -4.51 -3.02
N ILE A 33 -15.15 -3.24 -2.74
CA ILE A 33 -15.59 -2.75 -1.43
C ILE A 33 -16.91 -3.42 -1.03
N GLU A 34 -17.83 -3.59 -1.97
CA GLU A 34 -19.13 -4.20 -1.75
C GLU A 34 -18.98 -5.66 -1.30
N GLN A 35 -18.15 -6.44 -1.99
CA GLN A 35 -17.85 -7.82 -1.61
C GLN A 35 -17.24 -7.89 -0.21
N ALA A 36 -16.31 -6.98 0.09
CA ALA A 36 -15.66 -6.90 1.39
C ALA A 36 -16.68 -6.59 2.51
N LYS A 37 -17.57 -5.61 2.30
CA LYS A 37 -18.62 -5.23 3.26
C LYS A 37 -19.65 -6.35 3.47
N GLN A 38 -20.05 -7.04 2.39
CA GLN A 38 -21.05 -8.11 2.46
C GLN A 38 -20.52 -9.41 3.09
N SER A 39 -19.20 -9.61 3.09
CA SER A 39 -18.60 -10.82 3.64
C SER A 39 -18.82 -10.98 5.13
N GLY A 40 -18.90 -9.87 5.88
CA GLY A 40 -18.91 -9.86 7.34
C GLY A 40 -17.59 -10.36 7.97
N GLU A 41 -16.56 -10.61 7.14
CA GLU A 41 -15.24 -11.09 7.56
C GLU A 41 -14.30 -9.91 7.89
N CYS A 42 -13.23 -10.21 8.62
CA CYS A 42 -12.13 -9.26 8.81
C CYS A 42 -11.38 -9.10 7.48
N VAL A 43 -11.39 -7.89 6.91
CA VAL A 43 -10.81 -7.61 5.59
C VAL A 43 -9.34 -7.25 5.75
N GLU A 44 -8.45 -8.19 5.44
CA GLU A 44 -7.00 -7.97 5.48
C GLU A 44 -6.38 -7.70 4.10
N CYS A 45 -7.05 -8.07 3.01
CA CYS A 45 -6.61 -7.85 1.65
C CYS A 45 -7.73 -7.30 0.77
N LEU A 46 -7.44 -6.19 0.06
CA LEU A 46 -8.37 -5.57 -0.87
C LEU A 46 -7.64 -5.23 -2.17
N ASP A 47 -8.19 -5.68 -3.29
CA ASP A 47 -7.66 -5.41 -4.62
C ASP A 47 -8.68 -4.56 -5.40
N LEU A 48 -8.38 -3.29 -5.51
CA LEU A 48 -9.13 -2.30 -6.27
C LEU A 48 -8.41 -1.91 -7.57
N SER A 49 -7.62 -2.83 -8.14
CA SER A 49 -6.95 -2.59 -9.41
C SER A 49 -7.95 -2.43 -10.57
N LYS A 50 -7.56 -1.63 -11.58
CA LYS A 50 -8.34 -1.42 -12.82
C LYS A 50 -9.75 -0.85 -12.64
N ASN A 51 -9.99 -0.11 -11.58
CA ASN A 51 -11.29 0.50 -11.28
C ASN A 51 -11.43 1.95 -11.79
N ARG A 52 -10.43 2.47 -12.52
CA ARG A 52 -10.40 3.86 -13.03
C ARG A 52 -10.54 4.90 -11.91
N LEU A 53 -10.08 4.58 -10.71
CA LEU A 53 -10.15 5.48 -9.56
C LEU A 53 -9.27 6.71 -9.80
N LYS A 54 -9.86 7.88 -9.63
CA LYS A 54 -9.14 9.17 -9.59
C LYS A 54 -8.84 9.61 -8.17
N GLN A 55 -9.63 9.11 -7.21
CA GLN A 55 -9.49 9.38 -5.78
C GLN A 55 -9.78 8.10 -4.99
N LEU A 56 -9.29 8.04 -3.77
CA LEU A 56 -9.55 6.92 -2.87
C LEU A 56 -11.00 6.97 -2.40
N PRO A 57 -11.78 5.89 -2.53
CA PRO A 57 -13.15 5.85 -2.04
C PRO A 57 -13.15 5.93 -0.50
N PRO A 58 -14.01 6.77 0.10
CA PRO A 58 -14.04 6.96 1.55
C PRO A 58 -14.36 5.67 2.32
N GLU A 59 -15.11 4.76 1.72
CA GLU A 59 -15.47 3.47 2.31
C GLU A 59 -14.24 2.55 2.52
N LEU A 60 -13.15 2.77 1.78
CA LEU A 60 -11.87 2.07 1.97
C LEU A 60 -11.39 2.16 3.42
N PHE A 61 -11.59 3.30 4.05
CA PHE A 61 -11.09 3.59 5.39
C PHE A 61 -11.91 2.97 6.52
N GLU A 62 -12.99 2.25 6.20
CA GLU A 62 -13.73 1.42 7.15
C GLU A 62 -12.97 0.11 7.50
N PHE A 63 -12.09 -0.36 6.59
CA PHE A 63 -11.35 -1.61 6.74
C PHE A 63 -10.06 -1.42 7.58
N LYS A 64 -10.19 -1.29 8.90
CA LYS A 64 -9.08 -0.98 9.82
C LYS A 64 -8.05 -2.12 9.97
N ASP A 65 -8.40 -3.33 9.55
CA ASP A 65 -7.53 -4.51 9.62
C ASP A 65 -6.76 -4.75 8.32
N LEU A 66 -6.88 -3.84 7.33
CA LEU A 66 -6.26 -3.99 6.03
C LEU A 66 -4.74 -4.00 6.12
N ARG A 67 -4.12 -5.08 5.63
CA ARG A 67 -2.68 -5.31 5.58
C ARG A 67 -2.13 -5.20 4.16
N LYS A 68 -2.95 -5.57 3.18
CA LYS A 68 -2.58 -5.55 1.76
C LYS A 68 -3.61 -4.79 0.95
N LEU A 69 -3.15 -3.75 0.26
CA LEU A 69 -3.97 -2.92 -0.62
C LEU A 69 -3.34 -2.86 -2.00
N ILE A 70 -4.13 -3.20 -3.02
CA ILE A 70 -3.73 -3.11 -4.42
C ILE A 70 -4.61 -2.07 -5.10
N LEU A 71 -3.98 -1.02 -5.60
CA LEU A 71 -4.57 0.11 -6.30
C LEU A 71 -4.00 0.28 -7.72
N SER A 72 -3.37 -0.77 -8.24
CA SER A 72 -2.69 -0.71 -9.54
C SER A 72 -3.65 -0.46 -10.70
N HIS A 73 -3.12 0.15 -11.78
CA HIS A 73 -3.88 0.45 -13.00
C HIS A 73 -5.13 1.30 -12.73
N ASN A 74 -4.95 2.40 -12.01
CA ASN A 74 -5.97 3.41 -11.77
C ASN A 74 -5.52 4.78 -12.33
N SER A 75 -6.18 5.85 -11.93
CA SER A 75 -5.85 7.22 -12.33
C SER A 75 -5.57 8.11 -11.11
N LEU A 76 -4.94 7.54 -10.09
CA LEU A 76 -4.58 8.26 -8.87
C LEU A 76 -3.37 9.17 -9.14
N SER A 77 -3.42 10.41 -8.65
CA SER A 77 -2.31 11.36 -8.79
C SER A 77 -1.87 11.93 -7.44
N ASP A 78 -2.81 12.33 -6.61
CA ASP A 78 -2.61 13.05 -5.35
C ASP A 78 -3.60 12.59 -4.28
N ASN A 79 -3.68 13.31 -3.16
CA ASN A 79 -4.64 13.07 -2.06
C ASN A 79 -4.53 11.65 -1.46
N LEU A 80 -3.31 11.14 -1.35
CA LEU A 80 -3.04 9.82 -0.75
C LEU A 80 -2.85 9.87 0.78
N ASP A 81 -2.95 11.04 1.40
CA ASP A 81 -2.75 11.25 2.85
C ASP A 81 -3.66 10.38 3.70
N SER A 82 -4.90 10.18 3.23
CA SER A 82 -5.89 9.35 3.93
C SER A 82 -5.46 7.88 4.08
N LEU A 83 -4.50 7.39 3.28
CA LEU A 83 -3.94 6.04 3.47
C LEU A 83 -3.30 5.87 4.85
N SER A 84 -2.83 6.97 5.47
CA SER A 84 -2.29 6.96 6.85
C SER A 84 -3.27 6.45 7.89
N LEU A 85 -4.58 6.44 7.60
CA LEU A 85 -5.63 5.88 8.45
C LEU A 85 -5.64 4.34 8.49
N LEU A 86 -4.95 3.68 7.55
CA LEU A 86 -4.85 2.22 7.45
C LEU A 86 -3.62 1.71 8.22
N THR A 87 -3.63 1.87 9.52
CA THR A 87 -2.45 1.72 10.41
C THR A 87 -1.83 0.32 10.44
N LYS A 88 -2.49 -0.70 9.87
CA LYS A 88 -1.98 -2.07 9.77
C LYS A 88 -1.44 -2.41 8.37
N LEU A 89 -1.43 -1.43 7.45
CA LEU A 89 -1.03 -1.64 6.06
C LEU A 89 0.47 -1.91 5.96
N THR A 90 0.84 -3.07 5.41
CA THR A 90 2.22 -3.51 5.21
C THR A 90 2.60 -3.62 3.74
N TYR A 91 1.64 -3.95 2.88
CA TYR A 91 1.83 -4.07 1.44
C TYR A 91 0.94 -3.07 0.69
N LEU A 92 1.58 -2.23 -0.12
CA LEU A 92 0.90 -1.21 -0.92
C LEU A 92 1.34 -1.28 -2.38
N ASP A 93 0.39 -1.53 -3.29
CA ASP A 93 0.62 -1.50 -4.73
C ASP A 93 -0.11 -0.32 -5.37
N LEU A 94 0.66 0.63 -5.83
CA LEU A 94 0.23 1.86 -6.50
C LEU A 94 0.67 1.90 -7.97
N SER A 95 1.12 0.79 -8.55
CA SER A 95 1.68 0.74 -9.89
C SER A 95 0.69 1.19 -10.98
N SER A 96 1.23 1.70 -12.09
CA SER A 96 0.45 2.22 -13.22
C SER A 96 -0.63 3.22 -12.79
N ASN A 97 -0.18 4.32 -12.23
CA ASN A 97 -0.97 5.48 -11.84
C ASN A 97 -0.25 6.77 -12.30
N TYR A 98 -0.71 7.93 -11.84
CA TYR A 98 -0.13 9.23 -12.17
C TYR A 98 0.48 9.91 -10.94
N ILE A 99 1.04 9.13 -10.01
CA ILE A 99 1.56 9.61 -8.74
C ILE A 99 2.95 10.22 -8.94
N GLU A 100 3.10 11.51 -8.66
CA GLU A 100 4.37 12.24 -8.74
C GLU A 100 5.17 12.18 -7.43
N THR A 101 4.47 12.12 -6.29
CA THR A 101 5.09 12.03 -4.96
C THR A 101 4.17 11.30 -3.99
N LEU A 102 4.76 10.72 -2.94
CA LEU A 102 4.00 10.19 -1.80
C LEU A 102 3.94 11.23 -0.67
N PRO A 103 2.83 11.33 0.07
CA PRO A 103 2.76 12.21 1.22
C PRO A 103 3.61 11.71 2.40
N GLU A 104 4.20 12.65 3.13
CA GLU A 104 5.00 12.37 4.34
C GLU A 104 4.20 11.69 5.45
N SER A 105 2.88 11.94 5.47
CA SER A 105 1.93 11.33 6.41
C SER A 105 1.95 9.80 6.40
N LEU A 106 2.37 9.18 5.28
CA LEU A 106 2.49 7.73 5.18
C LEU A 106 3.65 7.15 6.00
N ALA A 107 4.56 7.98 6.51
CA ALA A 107 5.67 7.53 7.34
C ALA A 107 5.25 6.83 8.65
N CYS A 108 4.00 7.02 9.08
CA CYS A 108 3.45 6.34 10.26
C CYS A 108 3.02 4.88 9.98
N LEU A 109 2.94 4.47 8.71
CA LEU A 109 2.51 3.13 8.33
C LEU A 109 3.66 2.12 8.43
N PRO A 110 3.38 0.85 8.79
CA PRO A 110 4.38 -0.21 8.85
C PRO A 110 4.63 -0.85 7.46
N ILE A 111 4.83 -0.05 6.41
CA ILE A 111 5.02 -0.56 5.06
C ILE A 111 6.34 -1.35 4.96
N ASP A 112 6.25 -2.60 4.53
CA ASP A 112 7.40 -3.45 4.21
C ASP A 112 7.57 -3.68 2.71
N SER A 113 6.51 -3.55 1.93
CA SER A 113 6.52 -3.76 0.48
C SER A 113 5.75 -2.66 -0.25
N LEU A 114 6.46 -1.92 -1.11
CA LEU A 114 5.90 -0.86 -1.94
C LEU A 114 6.13 -1.15 -3.42
N ILE A 115 5.05 -1.11 -4.21
CA ILE A 115 5.08 -1.25 -5.65
C ILE A 115 4.63 0.06 -6.28
N MET A 116 5.53 0.71 -7.02
CA MET A 116 5.34 2.05 -7.60
C MET A 116 5.67 2.10 -9.10
N TRP A 117 5.94 0.94 -9.74
CA TRP A 117 6.36 0.94 -11.14
C TRP A 117 5.34 1.66 -12.03
N ASP A 118 5.81 2.26 -13.11
CA ASP A 118 4.96 2.98 -14.07
C ASP A 118 4.16 4.13 -13.41
N ASN A 119 4.89 5.01 -12.72
CA ASN A 119 4.41 6.28 -12.17
C ASN A 119 5.44 7.38 -12.50
N PRO A 120 5.07 8.66 -12.51
CA PRO A 120 6.03 9.75 -12.68
C PRO A 120 6.87 10.05 -11.41
N CYS A 121 6.76 9.27 -10.35
CA CYS A 121 7.42 9.45 -9.05
C CYS A 121 8.93 9.21 -9.12
N ARG A 122 9.74 10.26 -9.13
CA ARG A 122 11.21 10.17 -9.21
C ARG A 122 11.92 10.24 -7.87
N ASN A 123 11.24 10.68 -6.83
CA ASN A 123 11.77 10.80 -5.48
C ASN A 123 10.74 10.36 -4.44
N LEU A 124 11.22 10.05 -3.25
CA LEU A 124 10.38 9.71 -2.11
C LEU A 124 10.75 10.64 -0.95
N PRO A 125 9.78 11.10 -0.15
CA PRO A 125 10.03 11.93 1.03
C PRO A 125 10.99 11.26 2.01
N GLN A 126 11.85 12.07 2.64
CA GLN A 126 12.85 11.61 3.60
C GLN A 126 12.20 10.94 4.83
N GLU A 127 11.01 11.35 5.19
CA GLU A 127 10.20 10.84 6.30
C GLU A 127 9.91 9.35 6.16
N LEU A 128 9.81 8.84 4.91
CA LEU A 128 9.55 7.44 4.63
C LEU A 128 10.75 6.52 4.96
N SER A 129 11.92 7.09 5.26
CA SER A 129 13.08 6.32 5.80
C SER A 129 12.76 5.59 7.11
N LYS A 130 11.68 5.98 7.80
CA LYS A 130 11.16 5.29 8.99
C LYS A 130 10.56 3.92 8.68
N TRP A 131 10.24 3.64 7.42
CA TRP A 131 9.73 2.34 7.02
C TRP A 131 10.81 1.26 7.12
N ASN A 132 10.44 0.12 7.67
CA ASN A 132 11.28 -1.08 7.58
C ASN A 132 11.07 -1.76 6.22
N LEU A 133 11.33 -1.00 5.14
CA LEU A 133 11.03 -1.43 3.79
C LEU A 133 11.94 -2.60 3.38
N ARG A 134 11.34 -3.69 2.95
CA ARG A 134 12.02 -4.92 2.48
C ARG A 134 12.03 -5.02 0.96
N TYR A 135 11.00 -4.50 0.31
CA TYR A 135 10.86 -4.55 -1.14
C TYR A 135 10.30 -3.26 -1.71
N LEU A 136 10.95 -2.75 -2.76
CA LEU A 136 10.56 -1.57 -3.52
C LEU A 136 10.67 -1.84 -5.01
N ASP A 137 9.59 -1.64 -5.76
CA ASP A 137 9.60 -1.72 -7.22
C ASP A 137 9.29 -0.35 -7.84
N MET A 138 10.29 0.26 -8.46
CA MET A 138 10.22 1.55 -9.16
C MET A 138 10.69 1.41 -10.61
N ARG A 139 10.38 0.31 -11.26
CA ARG A 139 10.63 0.13 -12.70
C ARG A 139 9.71 0.99 -13.54
N ALA A 140 10.02 1.15 -14.82
CA ALA A 140 9.30 2.00 -15.77
C ALA A 140 9.17 3.48 -15.32
N ILE A 141 10.09 3.93 -14.45
CA ILE A 141 10.23 5.32 -14.03
C ILE A 141 11.56 5.86 -14.55
N GLN A 142 11.49 6.92 -15.36
CA GLN A 142 12.70 7.56 -15.91
C GLN A 142 13.43 8.34 -14.83
N MET A 143 14.44 7.73 -14.20
CA MET A 143 15.27 8.32 -13.15
C MET A 143 16.72 8.47 -13.58
N THR A 144 17.33 9.58 -13.20
CA THR A 144 18.77 9.81 -13.29
C THR A 144 19.54 8.95 -12.29
N ARG A 145 20.86 8.80 -12.49
CA ARG A 145 21.74 8.12 -11.51
C ARG A 145 21.68 8.76 -10.12
N LYS A 146 21.52 10.11 -10.06
CA LYS A 146 21.44 10.85 -8.79
C LYS A 146 20.17 10.49 -8.03
N GLU A 147 19.01 10.47 -8.71
CA GLU A 147 17.72 10.11 -8.13
C GLU A 147 17.71 8.65 -7.64
N GLN A 148 18.19 7.72 -8.46
CA GLN A 148 18.32 6.31 -8.05
C GLN A 148 19.22 6.13 -6.82
N LYS A 149 20.35 6.88 -6.76
CA LYS A 149 21.23 6.84 -5.59
C LYS A 149 20.54 7.37 -4.33
N ALA A 150 19.76 8.43 -4.45
CA ALA A 150 19.00 9.00 -3.32
C ALA A 150 18.01 7.97 -2.75
N ILE A 151 17.24 7.27 -3.61
CA ILE A 151 16.31 6.22 -3.18
C ILE A 151 17.05 5.06 -2.48
N LYS A 152 18.19 4.62 -3.03
CA LYS A 152 18.99 3.54 -2.42
C LYS A 152 19.56 3.92 -1.05
N LEU A 153 19.90 5.21 -0.86
CA LEU A 153 20.35 5.71 0.43
C LEU A 153 19.21 5.81 1.45
N LEU A 154 17.99 6.09 0.98
CA LEU A 154 16.81 6.15 1.84
C LEU A 154 16.44 4.78 2.40
N PHE A 155 16.61 3.70 1.62
CA PHE A 155 16.26 2.33 2.00
C PHE A 155 17.43 1.35 1.77
N PRO A 156 18.51 1.44 2.57
CA PRO A 156 19.73 0.68 2.32
C PRO A 156 19.58 -0.84 2.47
N LEU A 157 18.56 -1.31 3.19
CA LEU A 157 18.29 -2.74 3.44
C LEU A 157 17.22 -3.32 2.51
N ALA A 158 16.55 -2.48 1.73
CA ALA A 158 15.48 -2.94 0.85
C ALA A 158 16.03 -3.59 -0.42
N LYS A 159 15.34 -4.63 -0.90
CA LYS A 159 15.52 -5.11 -2.28
C LYS A 159 14.81 -4.15 -3.23
N ILE A 160 15.59 -3.32 -3.93
CA ILE A 160 15.04 -2.29 -4.83
C ILE A 160 15.18 -2.75 -6.28
N ARG A 161 14.09 -2.66 -7.05
CA ARG A 161 14.03 -2.87 -8.49
C ARG A 161 13.83 -1.54 -9.20
N MET A 162 14.72 -1.23 -10.11
CA MET A 162 14.72 -0.04 -10.98
C MET A 162 15.27 -0.42 -12.34
N ASP A 163 14.91 0.34 -13.38
CA ASP A 163 15.51 0.21 -14.69
C ASP A 163 16.89 0.89 -14.74
N HIS A 164 17.56 0.79 -15.88
CA HIS A 164 18.81 1.52 -16.08
C HIS A 164 18.56 3.04 -15.98
N PRO A 165 19.46 3.78 -15.34
CA PRO A 165 19.30 5.22 -15.20
C PRO A 165 19.29 5.90 -16.57
N CYS A 166 18.35 6.83 -16.76
CA CYS A 166 18.32 7.66 -17.95
C CYS A 166 19.44 8.72 -17.95
N ASN A 167 19.94 9.07 -19.12
CA ASN A 167 20.83 10.21 -19.29
C ASN A 167 20.04 11.54 -19.44
N CYS A 168 18.85 11.62 -18.88
CA CYS A 168 17.89 12.69 -19.04
C CYS A 168 18.30 14.02 -18.36
N GLY A 169 19.56 14.31 -18.21
CA GLY A 169 20.06 15.53 -17.54
C GLY A 169 21.31 16.12 -18.16
N SER A 170 21.80 15.57 -19.26
CA SER A 170 22.95 16.15 -20.01
C SER A 170 22.49 16.96 -21.23
N GLY A 171 21.41 17.71 -21.10
CA GLY A 171 21.07 18.81 -22.00
C GLY A 171 21.92 20.02 -21.65
N ARG A 172 22.76 20.42 -22.57
CA ARG A 172 23.70 21.56 -22.57
C ARG A 172 23.03 22.86 -22.20
#